data_79a5ed6ebea108002955e278f126f732
#
_entry.id   79a5ed6ebea108002955e278f126f732
#
_cell.length_a   1.000
_cell.length_b   1.000
_cell.length_c   1.000
_cell.angle_alpha   90.00
_cell.angle_beta   90.00
_cell.angle_gamma   90.00
#
_symmetry.space_group_name_H-M   'P 1'
#
loop_
_entity.id
_entity.type
_entity.pdbx_description
1 polymer ?
#
loop_
_entity_poly.entity_id
_entity_poly.type
_entity_poly.pdbx_seq_one_letter_code
_entity_poly.pdbx_strand_id
1 'polypeptide(L)'
;RGCRFCQAGMIYRPTRERDVEMLKECASEMLRASGHEEISLSSLSSSDYSQLSELIDFLMGFKEKGVNISLPSLRIDAFSLDVMGKVQDVRKSSLTFAPEAGSQRLRDVINKGLTEEVILEGAGLAFEGGWQKVKLYFMLGLPTETEEDQREIPRLAEKIAHRYYEIPKEQRKGKCQVTISTSFFVPKPFTPFQWAPMYDRDEYLARARIVNEEMKAQLNR
;
A
#
# COMPACT_ATOMS: atom_id res chain seq x y z
N ARG A 1 -10.00 -4.06 9.95
CA ARG A 1 -10.87 -4.23 8.80
C ARG A 1 -11.16 -5.69 8.52
N GLY A 2 -12.06 -6.00 7.60
CA GLY A 2 -12.63 -7.34 7.44
C GLY A 2 -12.25 -8.05 6.15
N CYS A 3 -11.03 -7.87 5.63
CA CYS A 3 -10.60 -8.57 4.41
C CYS A 3 -10.70 -10.09 4.60
N ARG A 4 -11.43 -10.77 3.70
CA ARG A 4 -11.80 -12.18 3.83
C ARG A 4 -10.65 -13.16 3.74
N PHE A 5 -9.50 -12.74 3.22
CA PHE A 5 -8.27 -13.53 3.12
C PHE A 5 -7.31 -13.31 4.29
N CYS A 6 -7.53 -12.30 5.15
CA CYS A 6 -6.51 -11.81 6.07
C CYS A 6 -6.68 -12.39 7.47
N GLN A 7 -5.69 -13.16 7.91
CA GLN A 7 -5.66 -13.75 9.25
C GLN A 7 -5.52 -12.70 10.35
N ALA A 8 -4.87 -11.56 10.08
CA ALA A 8 -4.73 -10.48 11.03
C ALA A 8 -6.10 -9.94 11.52
N GLY A 9 -7.10 -9.92 10.63
CA GLY A 9 -8.47 -9.56 10.99
C GLY A 9 -9.15 -10.53 11.95
N MET A 10 -8.64 -11.74 12.12
CA MET A 10 -9.14 -12.74 13.06
C MET A 10 -8.35 -12.73 14.38
N ILE A 11 -7.02 -12.57 14.30
CA ILE A 11 -6.13 -12.69 15.47
C ILE A 11 -6.08 -11.40 16.29
N TYR A 12 -6.10 -10.22 15.62
CA TYR A 12 -5.84 -8.92 16.26
C TYR A 12 -7.11 -8.10 16.52
N ARG A 13 -8.26 -8.72 16.63
CA ARG A 13 -9.49 -8.03 17.07
C ARG A 13 -9.74 -8.23 18.57
N PRO A 14 -10.25 -7.19 19.25
CA PRO A 14 -10.44 -5.81 18.82
C PRO A 14 -9.11 -5.09 18.61
N THR A 15 -9.09 -4.10 17.70
CA THR A 15 -7.93 -3.23 17.50
C THR A 15 -7.62 -2.47 18.79
N ARG A 16 -6.35 -2.42 19.18
CA ARG A 16 -5.86 -1.69 20.34
C ARG A 16 -4.76 -0.76 19.89
N GLU A 17 -4.88 0.49 20.30
CA GLU A 17 -3.85 1.50 20.07
C GLU A 17 -3.03 1.69 21.35
N ARG A 18 -1.75 1.98 21.19
CA ARG A 18 -0.90 2.41 22.29
C ARG A 18 -1.09 3.91 22.50
N ASP A 19 -0.99 4.33 23.73
CA ASP A 19 -0.98 5.73 24.11
C ASP A 19 0.21 6.47 23.45
N VAL A 20 -0.04 7.69 22.97
CA VAL A 20 0.97 8.45 22.21
C VAL A 20 2.15 8.87 23.10
N GLU A 21 1.92 9.19 24.35
CA GLU A 21 3.00 9.58 25.28
C GLU A 21 3.93 8.40 25.55
N MET A 22 3.37 7.19 25.73
CA MET A 22 4.17 5.96 25.82
C MET A 22 5.02 5.75 24.56
N LEU A 23 4.47 5.99 23.36
CA LEU A 23 5.21 5.82 22.11
C LEU A 23 6.32 6.87 21.96
N LYS A 24 6.10 8.10 22.40
CA LYS A 24 7.12 9.17 22.43
C LYS A 24 8.28 8.81 23.36
N GLU A 25 7.96 8.31 24.55
CA GLU A 25 8.94 7.86 25.53
C GLU A 25 9.78 6.70 24.98
N CYS A 26 9.11 5.64 24.49
CA CYS A 26 9.79 4.50 23.86
C CYS A 26 10.70 4.91 22.69
N ALA A 27 10.23 5.80 21.83
CA ALA A 27 11.03 6.28 20.69
C ALA A 27 12.29 7.02 21.17
N SER A 28 12.15 7.91 22.17
CA SER A 28 13.25 8.65 22.76
C SER A 28 14.29 7.73 23.39
N GLU A 29 13.86 6.74 24.15
CA GLU A 29 14.73 5.76 24.79
C GLU A 29 15.45 4.88 23.77
N MET A 30 14.73 4.36 22.76
CA MET A 30 15.32 3.54 21.70
C MET A 30 16.40 4.30 20.93
N LEU A 31 16.14 5.55 20.52
CA LEU A 31 17.10 6.37 19.80
C LEU A 31 18.34 6.69 20.68
N ARG A 32 18.11 7.04 21.94
CA ARG A 32 19.20 7.33 22.90
C ARG A 32 20.08 6.10 23.18
N ALA A 33 19.45 4.92 23.35
CA ALA A 33 20.17 3.70 23.72
C ALA A 33 20.91 3.07 22.54
N SER A 34 20.37 3.19 21.32
CA SER A 34 20.92 2.52 20.13
C SER A 34 21.84 3.41 19.29
N GLY A 35 21.64 4.72 19.33
CA GLY A 35 22.34 5.67 18.45
C GLY A 35 21.96 5.55 16.97
N HIS A 36 20.84 4.90 16.66
CA HIS A 36 20.36 4.78 15.27
C HIS A 36 19.90 6.11 14.70
N GLU A 37 20.18 6.31 13.41
CA GLU A 37 19.77 7.48 12.61
C GLU A 37 18.46 7.26 11.84
N GLU A 38 17.71 6.20 12.15
CA GLU A 38 16.40 5.92 11.56
C GLU A 38 15.48 5.28 12.60
N ILE A 39 14.24 5.75 12.63
CA ILE A 39 13.13 5.12 13.38
C ILE A 39 11.99 4.78 12.43
N SER A 40 11.49 3.54 12.49
CA SER A 40 10.41 3.04 11.65
C SER A 40 9.14 2.83 12.46
N LEU A 41 8.03 3.44 12.02
CA LEU A 41 6.70 3.26 12.61
C LEU A 41 6.02 2.04 11.98
N SER A 42 6.34 0.85 12.48
CA SER A 42 5.86 -0.42 11.95
C SER A 42 4.57 -0.86 12.64
N SER A 43 3.52 -1.06 11.85
CA SER A 43 2.26 -1.68 12.28
C SER A 43 1.58 -2.37 11.10
N LEU A 44 0.43 -3.03 11.34
CA LEU A 44 -0.41 -3.56 10.25
C LEU A 44 -1.06 -2.45 9.41
N SER A 45 -1.23 -1.25 9.97
CA SER A 45 -1.73 -0.08 9.26
C SER A 45 -1.36 1.18 10.07
N SER A 46 -0.17 1.71 9.84
CA SER A 46 0.32 2.89 10.58
C SER A 46 -0.55 4.13 10.34
N SER A 47 -1.12 4.26 9.15
CA SER A 47 -2.02 5.37 8.79
C SER A 47 -3.39 5.34 9.49
N ASP A 48 -3.79 4.21 10.07
CA ASP A 48 -5.06 4.10 10.82
C ASP A 48 -4.90 4.47 12.32
N TYR A 49 -3.67 4.78 12.78
CA TYR A 49 -3.44 5.19 14.17
C TYR A 49 -4.01 6.59 14.43
N SER A 50 -4.89 6.70 15.43
CA SER A 50 -5.67 7.92 15.68
C SER A 50 -4.82 9.15 16.04
N GLN A 51 -3.66 8.95 16.65
CA GLN A 51 -2.74 10.01 17.11
C GLN A 51 -1.45 10.07 16.25
N LEU A 52 -1.51 9.61 14.98
CA LEU A 52 -0.36 9.55 14.09
C LEU A 52 0.28 10.91 13.86
N SER A 53 -0.54 11.96 13.62
CA SER A 53 -0.03 13.31 13.37
C SER A 53 0.79 13.84 14.54
N GLU A 54 0.29 13.67 15.75
CA GLU A 54 0.98 14.09 16.97
C GLU A 54 2.29 13.34 17.19
N LEU A 55 2.30 12.02 16.95
CA LEU A 55 3.50 11.21 17.03
C LEU A 55 4.56 11.65 16.00
N ILE A 56 4.14 11.94 14.77
CA ILE A 56 5.04 12.42 13.72
C ILE A 56 5.60 13.78 14.09
N ASP A 57 4.79 14.72 14.57
CA ASP A 57 5.25 16.05 14.99
C ASP A 57 6.33 15.95 16.08
N PHE A 58 6.15 15.06 17.03
CA PHE A 58 7.16 14.79 18.05
C PHE A 58 8.45 14.21 17.46
N LEU A 59 8.33 13.20 16.57
CA LEU A 59 9.49 12.57 15.93
C LEU A 59 10.26 13.51 15.00
N MET A 60 9.57 14.46 14.37
CA MET A 60 10.22 15.50 13.54
C MET A 60 11.21 16.35 14.34
N GLY A 61 11.03 16.51 15.66
CA GLY A 61 12.00 17.14 16.54
C GLY A 61 13.38 16.45 16.60
N PHE A 62 13.46 15.17 16.20
CA PHE A 62 14.74 14.44 16.11
C PHE A 62 15.44 14.60 14.74
N LYS A 63 14.77 15.20 13.75
CA LYS A 63 15.34 15.43 12.43
C LYS A 63 16.59 16.31 12.47
N GLU A 64 16.59 17.35 13.31
CA GLU A 64 17.75 18.21 13.52
C GLU A 64 18.95 17.46 14.09
N LYS A 65 18.69 16.30 14.73
CA LYS A 65 19.73 15.37 15.24
C LYS A 65 20.12 14.30 14.22
N GLY A 66 19.66 14.42 12.95
CA GLY A 66 20.00 13.50 11.88
C GLY A 66 19.17 12.22 11.84
N VAL A 67 18.06 12.13 12.62
CA VAL A 67 17.20 10.94 12.64
C VAL A 67 16.16 10.99 11.53
N ASN A 68 16.10 9.95 10.71
CA ASN A 68 15.10 9.75 9.67
C ASN A 68 13.88 8.99 10.20
N ILE A 69 12.70 9.34 9.70
CA ILE A 69 11.44 8.65 10.05
C ILE A 69 10.99 7.83 8.85
N SER A 70 10.70 6.55 9.05
CA SER A 70 10.19 5.63 8.03
C SER A 70 8.76 5.18 8.35
N LEU A 71 7.88 5.23 7.35
CA LEU A 71 6.48 4.81 7.42
C LEU A 71 6.22 3.69 6.40
N PRO A 72 6.53 2.43 6.72
CA PRO A 72 6.50 1.33 5.75
C PRO A 72 5.09 0.87 5.39
N SER A 73 4.07 1.16 6.19
CA SER A 73 2.71 0.62 6.05
C SER A 73 1.68 1.73 5.92
N LEU A 74 1.68 2.40 4.77
CA LEU A 74 0.68 3.40 4.43
C LEU A 74 -0.46 2.77 3.63
N ARG A 75 -1.69 3.14 3.99
CA ARG A 75 -2.88 2.78 3.23
C ARG A 75 -3.23 3.92 2.28
N ILE A 76 -3.66 3.56 1.09
CA ILE A 76 -3.99 4.53 0.05
C ILE A 76 -5.22 5.39 0.42
N ASP A 77 -6.18 4.82 1.13
CA ASP A 77 -7.41 5.49 1.58
C ASP A 77 -7.25 6.34 2.86
N ALA A 78 -6.12 6.21 3.54
CA ALA A 78 -5.75 7.04 4.69
C ALA A 78 -4.54 7.93 4.37
N PHE A 79 -4.27 8.14 3.08
CA PHE A 79 -3.21 9.00 2.62
C PHE A 79 -3.63 10.46 2.82
N SER A 80 -2.96 11.15 3.73
CA SER A 80 -3.20 12.55 4.03
C SER A 80 -1.99 13.36 3.63
N LEU A 81 -2.21 14.42 2.84
CA LEU A 81 -1.14 15.35 2.45
C LEU A 81 -0.46 16.00 3.65
N ASP A 82 -1.21 16.27 4.74
CA ASP A 82 -0.64 16.87 5.95
C ASP A 82 0.39 15.96 6.61
N VAL A 83 0.06 14.68 6.79
CA VAL A 83 0.98 13.68 7.36
C VAL A 83 2.18 13.47 6.45
N MET A 84 1.92 13.38 5.15
CA MET A 84 2.97 13.17 4.16
C MET A 84 3.82 14.42 3.92
N GLY A 85 3.25 15.61 4.03
CA GLY A 85 3.98 16.88 3.96
C GLY A 85 5.04 16.95 5.06
N LYS A 86 4.72 16.53 6.28
CA LYS A 86 5.64 16.48 7.41
C LYS A 86 6.77 15.47 7.22
N VAL A 87 6.50 14.34 6.56
CA VAL A 87 7.47 13.26 6.31
C VAL A 87 8.23 13.46 4.99
N GLN A 88 7.81 14.40 4.13
CA GLN A 88 8.35 14.63 2.78
C GLN A 88 9.83 15.00 2.71
N ASP A 89 10.39 15.55 3.75
CA ASP A 89 11.83 15.84 3.84
C ASP A 89 12.68 14.58 4.07
N VAL A 90 12.02 13.45 4.36
CA VAL A 90 12.64 12.14 4.46
C VAL A 90 12.75 11.56 3.05
N ARG A 91 13.85 10.88 2.76
CA ARG A 91 14.17 10.23 1.48
C ARG A 91 12.93 9.60 0.83
N LYS A 92 12.46 10.17 -0.28
CA LYS A 92 11.29 9.69 -1.04
C LYS A 92 11.55 8.28 -1.58
N SER A 93 11.21 7.28 -0.78
CA SER A 93 11.16 5.89 -1.22
C SER A 93 9.93 5.66 -2.10
N SER A 94 9.82 4.50 -2.76
CA SER A 94 8.60 4.14 -3.46
C SER A 94 7.44 3.98 -2.47
N LEU A 95 6.27 4.52 -2.81
CA LEU A 95 5.06 4.21 -2.09
C LEU A 95 4.56 2.82 -2.47
N THR A 96 4.08 2.11 -1.48
CA THR A 96 3.54 0.75 -1.67
C THR A 96 2.07 0.74 -1.31
N PHE A 97 1.24 0.33 -2.25
CA PHE A 97 -0.19 0.14 -2.06
C PHE A 97 -0.58 -1.31 -2.34
N ALA A 98 -1.60 -1.78 -1.68
CA ALA A 98 -2.10 -3.14 -1.81
C ALA A 98 -3.60 -3.16 -2.18
N PRO A 99 -3.97 -2.92 -3.44
CA PRO A 99 -5.34 -3.09 -3.90
C PRO A 99 -5.81 -4.54 -3.79
N GLU A 100 -4.89 -5.50 -3.90
CA GLU A 100 -5.04 -6.96 -3.87
C GLU A 100 -5.74 -7.54 -5.10
N ALA A 101 -6.65 -6.80 -5.74
CA ALA A 101 -7.34 -7.18 -6.97
C ALA A 101 -7.46 -6.01 -7.94
N GLY A 102 -7.40 -6.28 -9.24
CA GLY A 102 -7.50 -5.27 -10.29
C GLY A 102 -8.92 -4.71 -10.43
N SER A 103 -9.92 -5.58 -10.45
CA SER A 103 -11.32 -5.20 -10.63
C SER A 103 -11.99 -4.78 -9.32
N GLN A 104 -12.95 -3.85 -9.41
CA GLN A 104 -13.79 -3.47 -8.27
C GLN A 104 -14.58 -4.68 -7.75
N ARG A 105 -15.17 -5.45 -8.66
CA ARG A 105 -15.92 -6.67 -8.32
C ARG A 105 -15.12 -7.59 -7.40
N LEU A 106 -13.87 -7.87 -7.73
CA LEU A 106 -13.03 -8.78 -6.96
C LEU A 106 -12.56 -8.14 -5.65
N ARG A 107 -12.31 -6.83 -5.62
CA ARG A 107 -12.07 -6.10 -4.36
C ARG A 107 -13.25 -6.20 -3.39
N ASP A 108 -14.47 -6.18 -3.91
CA ASP A 108 -15.69 -6.35 -3.10
C ASP A 108 -15.84 -7.80 -2.61
N VAL A 109 -15.53 -8.79 -3.46
CA VAL A 109 -15.49 -10.22 -3.08
C VAL A 109 -14.54 -10.46 -1.91
N ILE A 110 -13.35 -9.87 -1.92
CA ILE A 110 -12.38 -10.03 -0.84
C ILE A 110 -12.63 -9.08 0.34
N ASN A 111 -13.66 -8.24 0.27
CA ASN A 111 -14.00 -7.22 1.26
C ASN A 111 -12.81 -6.28 1.58
N LYS A 112 -12.15 -5.81 0.53
CA LYS A 112 -11.00 -4.89 0.68
C LYS A 112 -11.43 -3.50 1.11
N GLY A 113 -12.65 -3.08 0.70
CA GLY A 113 -13.21 -1.75 1.03
C GLY A 113 -12.45 -0.60 0.37
N LEU A 114 -11.91 -0.82 -0.83
CA LEU A 114 -11.23 0.17 -1.65
C LEU A 114 -11.94 0.29 -2.99
N THR A 115 -12.42 1.49 -3.34
CA THR A 115 -12.93 1.77 -4.68
C THR A 115 -11.81 2.20 -5.63
N GLU A 116 -12.06 2.15 -6.92
CA GLU A 116 -11.11 2.61 -7.92
C GLU A 116 -10.82 4.10 -7.75
N GLU A 117 -11.86 4.90 -7.48
CA GLU A 117 -11.75 6.35 -7.26
C GLU A 117 -10.80 6.65 -6.10
N VAL A 118 -10.96 5.97 -4.95
CA VAL A 118 -10.09 6.14 -3.78
C VAL A 118 -8.64 5.77 -4.10
N ILE A 119 -8.43 4.72 -4.91
CA ILE A 119 -7.09 4.32 -5.35
C ILE A 119 -6.46 5.40 -6.23
N LEU A 120 -7.20 5.91 -7.21
CA LEU A 120 -6.72 6.94 -8.14
C LEU A 120 -6.48 8.28 -7.44
N GLU A 121 -7.36 8.67 -6.52
CA GLU A 121 -7.21 9.87 -5.71
C GLU A 121 -5.96 9.80 -4.83
N GLY A 122 -5.79 8.71 -4.06
CA GLY A 122 -4.63 8.52 -3.21
C GLY A 122 -3.30 8.47 -3.98
N ALA A 123 -3.30 7.87 -5.18
CA ALA A 123 -2.13 7.89 -6.07
C ALA A 123 -1.86 9.31 -6.61
N GLY A 124 -2.91 10.05 -6.99
CA GLY A 124 -2.81 11.44 -7.43
C GLY A 124 -2.20 12.34 -6.37
N LEU A 125 -2.71 12.29 -5.14
CA LEU A 125 -2.17 13.01 -4.00
C LEU A 125 -0.69 12.68 -3.74
N ALA A 126 -0.32 11.39 -3.87
CA ALA A 126 1.07 11.00 -3.75
C ALA A 126 1.96 11.64 -4.82
N PHE A 127 1.51 11.67 -6.06
CA PHE A 127 2.25 12.29 -7.16
C PHE A 127 2.36 13.82 -7.01
N GLU A 128 1.29 14.50 -6.61
CA GLU A 128 1.31 15.91 -6.25
C GLU A 128 2.29 16.19 -5.12
N GLY A 129 2.36 15.29 -4.13
CA GLY A 129 3.35 15.28 -3.08
C GLY A 129 4.79 15.01 -3.57
N GLY A 130 4.99 14.74 -4.88
CA GLY A 130 6.29 14.59 -5.53
C GLY A 130 6.87 13.19 -5.52
N TRP A 131 6.09 12.15 -5.18
CA TRP A 131 6.46 10.76 -5.44
C TRP A 131 6.39 10.49 -6.95
N GLN A 132 7.26 9.59 -7.41
CA GLN A 132 7.33 9.18 -8.82
C GLN A 132 7.22 7.67 -8.97
N LYS A 133 7.42 6.95 -7.86
CA LYS A 133 7.45 5.49 -7.85
C LYS A 133 6.34 4.95 -6.95
N VAL A 134 5.47 4.15 -7.55
CA VAL A 134 4.39 3.46 -6.86
C VAL A 134 4.54 1.97 -7.10
N LYS A 135 4.48 1.18 -6.04
CA LYS A 135 4.45 -0.27 -6.09
C LYS A 135 3.06 -0.77 -5.69
N LEU A 136 2.47 -1.60 -6.53
CA LEU A 136 1.14 -2.16 -6.32
C LEU A 136 1.24 -3.66 -6.06
N TYR A 137 0.61 -4.12 -4.98
CA TYR A 137 0.50 -5.54 -4.67
C TYR A 137 -0.87 -6.09 -5.06
N PHE A 138 -0.85 -7.26 -5.72
CA PHE A 138 -2.03 -8.00 -6.11
C PHE A 138 -1.89 -9.48 -5.77
N MET A 139 -3.02 -10.16 -5.62
CA MET A 139 -3.09 -11.61 -5.49
C MET A 139 -3.75 -12.21 -6.73
N LEU A 140 -3.21 -13.34 -7.21
CA LEU A 140 -3.80 -14.17 -8.26
C LEU A 140 -4.38 -15.44 -7.65
N GLY A 141 -5.48 -15.92 -8.20
CA GLY A 141 -6.16 -17.11 -7.73
C GLY A 141 -7.12 -16.87 -6.57
N LEU A 142 -7.59 -15.64 -6.41
CA LEU A 142 -8.62 -15.31 -5.43
C LEU A 142 -9.94 -16.04 -5.74
N PRO A 143 -10.76 -16.39 -4.72
CA PRO A 143 -12.05 -17.00 -4.96
C PRO A 143 -12.91 -16.19 -5.92
N THR A 144 -13.50 -16.86 -6.91
CA THR A 144 -14.32 -16.29 -8.01
C THR A 144 -13.56 -15.41 -9.02
N GLU A 145 -12.24 -15.40 -9.00
CA GLU A 145 -11.42 -14.66 -9.96
C GLU A 145 -11.67 -15.15 -11.40
N THR A 146 -11.84 -14.22 -12.32
CA THR A 146 -11.96 -14.46 -13.76
C THR A 146 -10.77 -13.91 -14.52
N GLU A 147 -10.60 -14.27 -15.80
CA GLU A 147 -9.54 -13.70 -16.66
C GLU A 147 -9.69 -12.16 -16.77
N GLU A 148 -10.90 -11.65 -16.79
CA GLU A 148 -11.12 -10.20 -16.87
C GLU A 148 -10.62 -9.50 -15.59
N ASP A 149 -10.80 -10.09 -14.42
CA ASP A 149 -10.24 -9.55 -13.18
C ASP A 149 -8.71 -9.47 -13.21
N GLN A 150 -8.07 -10.44 -13.87
CA GLN A 150 -6.60 -10.46 -14.05
C GLN A 150 -6.15 -9.37 -15.03
N ARG A 151 -6.89 -9.15 -16.13
CA ARG A 151 -6.62 -8.07 -17.10
C ARG A 151 -6.81 -6.69 -16.49
N GLU A 152 -7.70 -6.54 -15.53
CA GLU A 152 -7.89 -5.28 -14.80
C GLU A 152 -6.67 -4.87 -13.94
N ILE A 153 -5.76 -5.80 -13.61
CA ILE A 153 -4.54 -5.46 -12.86
C ILE A 153 -3.65 -4.47 -13.62
N PRO A 154 -3.20 -4.76 -14.86
CA PRO A 154 -2.41 -3.80 -15.65
C PRO A 154 -3.21 -2.54 -15.99
N ARG A 155 -4.51 -2.66 -16.26
CA ARG A 155 -5.37 -1.50 -16.58
C ARG A 155 -5.47 -0.53 -15.42
N LEU A 156 -5.60 -1.01 -14.18
CA LEU A 156 -5.57 -0.17 -13.00
C LEU A 156 -4.21 0.52 -12.84
N ALA A 157 -3.12 -0.21 -13.09
CA ALA A 157 -1.78 0.38 -13.04
C ALA A 157 -1.58 1.48 -14.11
N GLU A 158 -2.13 1.31 -15.31
CA GLU A 158 -2.13 2.32 -16.37
C GLU A 158 -2.93 3.56 -15.95
N LYS A 159 -4.14 3.39 -15.42
CA LYS A 159 -4.94 4.50 -14.90
C LYS A 159 -4.19 5.29 -13.81
N ILE A 160 -3.49 4.60 -12.92
CA ILE A 160 -2.63 5.25 -11.91
C ILE A 160 -1.48 6.02 -12.59
N ALA A 161 -0.83 5.45 -13.60
CA ALA A 161 0.23 6.15 -14.34
C ALA A 161 -0.31 7.39 -15.05
N HIS A 162 -1.52 7.33 -15.61
CA HIS A 162 -2.18 8.49 -16.22
C HIS A 162 -2.37 9.63 -15.23
N ARG A 163 -2.75 9.36 -13.98
CA ARG A 163 -2.88 10.40 -12.94
C ARG A 163 -1.60 11.21 -12.75
N TYR A 164 -0.40 10.58 -12.88
CA TYR A 164 0.87 11.31 -12.85
C TYR A 164 1.01 12.28 -14.02
N TYR A 165 0.56 11.87 -15.21
CA TYR A 165 0.70 12.70 -16.42
C TYR A 165 -0.36 13.80 -16.55
N GLU A 166 -1.37 13.83 -15.69
CA GLU A 166 -2.29 14.96 -15.53
C GLU A 166 -1.64 16.15 -14.82
N ILE A 167 -0.59 15.91 -14.02
CA ILE A 167 0.19 16.99 -13.40
C ILE A 167 0.92 17.81 -14.49
N PRO A 168 0.93 19.16 -14.40
CA PRO A 168 1.65 20.00 -15.34
C PRO A 168 3.12 19.59 -15.47
N LYS A 169 3.65 19.58 -16.70
CA LYS A 169 5.00 19.10 -17.02
C LYS A 169 6.09 19.78 -16.18
N GLU A 170 5.91 21.05 -15.89
CA GLU A 170 6.83 21.89 -15.11
C GLU A 170 6.92 21.47 -13.63
N GLN A 171 5.87 20.81 -13.13
CA GLN A 171 5.80 20.32 -11.74
C GLN A 171 6.27 18.87 -11.59
N ARG A 172 6.43 18.14 -12.72
CA ARG A 172 6.88 16.74 -12.71
C ARG A 172 8.39 16.66 -12.48
N LYS A 173 8.81 15.84 -11.54
CA LYS A 173 10.24 15.64 -11.21
C LYS A 173 10.88 14.45 -11.96
N GLY A 174 10.39 14.09 -13.14
CA GLY A 174 10.94 12.99 -13.95
C GLY A 174 9.87 12.04 -14.47
N LYS A 175 10.22 10.76 -14.65
CA LYS A 175 9.31 9.74 -15.22
C LYS A 175 8.55 9.01 -14.09
N CYS A 176 7.26 8.75 -14.32
CA CYS A 176 6.48 7.86 -13.48
C CYS A 176 6.97 6.42 -13.59
N GLN A 177 7.02 5.73 -12.47
CA GLN A 177 7.27 4.29 -12.43
C GLN A 177 6.20 3.61 -11.57
N VAL A 178 5.35 2.81 -12.21
CA VAL A 178 4.40 1.94 -11.52
C VAL A 178 4.90 0.51 -11.62
N THR A 179 5.08 -0.14 -10.47
CA THR A 179 5.54 -1.54 -10.40
C THR A 179 4.41 -2.42 -9.91
N ILE A 180 4.03 -3.42 -10.69
CA ILE A 180 3.08 -4.46 -10.31
C ILE A 180 3.85 -5.62 -9.68
N SER A 181 3.44 -6.02 -8.48
CA SER A 181 3.94 -7.21 -7.80
C SER A 181 2.78 -8.14 -7.50
N THR A 182 2.82 -9.35 -8.04
CA THR A 182 1.78 -10.35 -7.83
C THR A 182 2.27 -11.45 -6.90
N SER A 183 1.39 -11.92 -6.03
CA SER A 183 1.56 -13.12 -5.23
C SER A 183 0.39 -14.08 -5.47
N PHE A 184 0.54 -15.34 -5.12
CA PHE A 184 -0.55 -16.31 -5.24
C PHE A 184 -1.37 -16.34 -3.95
N PHE A 185 -2.69 -16.48 -4.13
CA PHE A 185 -3.60 -16.67 -3.01
C PHE A 185 -3.31 -18.00 -2.31
N VAL A 186 -3.15 -17.94 -1.00
CA VAL A 186 -3.04 -19.09 -0.12
C VAL A 186 -4.13 -19.01 0.93
N PRO A 187 -5.07 -19.97 0.99
CA PRO A 187 -6.08 -20.02 2.04
C PRO A 187 -5.42 -20.07 3.41
N LYS A 188 -5.87 -19.20 4.32
CA LYS A 188 -5.33 -19.13 5.68
C LYS A 188 -6.36 -19.62 6.68
N PRO A 189 -5.94 -20.42 7.69
CA PRO A 189 -6.84 -20.90 8.74
C PRO A 189 -7.57 -19.75 9.43
N PHE A 190 -8.81 -20.02 9.84
CA PHE A 190 -9.71 -19.11 10.56
C PHE A 190 -10.16 -17.88 9.76
N THR A 191 -9.81 -17.76 8.49
CA THR A 191 -10.34 -16.71 7.62
C THR A 191 -11.61 -17.19 6.90
N PRO A 192 -12.48 -16.27 6.42
CA PRO A 192 -13.63 -16.64 5.59
C PRO A 192 -13.27 -17.47 4.37
N PHE A 193 -12.05 -17.30 3.83
CA PHE A 193 -11.58 -18.04 2.67
C PHE A 193 -10.77 -19.30 3.00
N GLN A 194 -10.78 -19.76 4.24
CA GLN A 194 -9.99 -20.93 4.65
C GLN A 194 -10.31 -22.22 3.89
N TRP A 195 -11.51 -22.34 3.35
CA TRP A 195 -11.97 -23.51 2.58
C TRP A 195 -11.97 -23.28 1.06
N ALA A 196 -11.50 -22.13 0.61
CA ALA A 196 -11.36 -21.88 -0.82
C ALA A 196 -10.25 -22.77 -1.41
N PRO A 197 -10.40 -23.23 -2.65
CA PRO A 197 -9.35 -24.04 -3.29
C PRO A 197 -8.09 -23.20 -3.50
N MET A 198 -6.96 -23.85 -3.40
CA MET A 198 -5.69 -23.34 -3.85
C MET A 198 -5.39 -23.99 -5.22
N TYR A 199 -5.03 -23.18 -6.18
CA TYR A 199 -4.69 -23.66 -7.53
C TYR A 199 -3.33 -24.33 -7.57
N ASP A 200 -3.10 -25.18 -8.58
CA ASP A 200 -1.81 -25.76 -8.83
C ASP A 200 -0.85 -24.76 -9.51
N ARG A 201 0.40 -25.21 -9.71
CA ARG A 201 1.44 -24.36 -10.30
C ARG A 201 1.09 -23.89 -11.71
N ASP A 202 0.53 -24.77 -12.53
CA ASP A 202 0.29 -24.49 -13.95
C ASP A 202 -0.88 -23.54 -14.12
N GLU A 203 -1.90 -23.66 -13.30
CA GLU A 203 -3.02 -22.72 -13.21
C GLU A 203 -2.56 -21.33 -12.76
N TYR A 204 -1.69 -21.22 -11.77
CA TYR A 204 -1.12 -19.94 -11.35
C TYR A 204 -0.25 -19.31 -12.44
N LEU A 205 0.55 -20.10 -13.14
CA LEU A 205 1.37 -19.61 -14.25
C LEU A 205 0.50 -19.14 -15.43
N ALA A 206 -0.63 -19.82 -15.69
CA ALA A 206 -1.58 -19.37 -16.70
C ALA A 206 -2.16 -17.98 -16.37
N ARG A 207 -2.57 -17.76 -15.11
CA ARG A 207 -3.05 -16.46 -14.65
C ARG A 207 -1.99 -15.36 -14.76
N ALA A 208 -0.76 -15.65 -14.35
CA ALA A 208 0.34 -14.72 -14.48
C ALA A 208 0.64 -14.35 -15.95
N ARG A 209 0.46 -15.29 -16.90
CA ARG A 209 0.59 -15.01 -18.34
C ARG A 209 -0.45 -14.02 -18.83
N ILE A 210 -1.72 -14.15 -18.42
CA ILE A 210 -2.80 -13.22 -18.79
C ILE A 210 -2.45 -11.79 -18.37
N VAL A 211 -1.98 -11.61 -17.13
CA VAL A 211 -1.52 -10.30 -16.63
C VAL A 211 -0.38 -9.74 -17.48
N ASN A 212 0.62 -10.58 -17.82
CA ASN A 212 1.76 -10.17 -18.62
C ASN A 212 1.39 -9.83 -20.07
N GLU A 213 0.46 -10.57 -20.67
CA GLU A 213 -0.04 -10.33 -22.03
C GLU A 213 -0.79 -9.00 -22.11
N GLU A 214 -1.70 -8.74 -21.17
CA GLU A 214 -2.42 -7.47 -21.09
C GLU A 214 -1.46 -6.31 -20.88
N MET A 215 -0.47 -6.45 -19.97
CA MET A 215 0.54 -5.41 -19.75
C MET A 215 1.35 -5.09 -21.03
N LYS A 216 1.76 -6.12 -21.79
CA LYS A 216 2.44 -5.91 -23.08
C LYS A 216 1.55 -5.23 -24.11
N ALA A 217 0.27 -5.58 -24.15
CA ALA A 217 -0.70 -4.96 -25.05
C ALA A 217 -0.87 -3.46 -24.77
N GLN A 218 -0.82 -3.06 -23.51
CA GLN A 218 -0.91 -1.65 -23.11
C GLN A 218 0.36 -0.86 -23.40
N LEU A 219 1.53 -1.45 -23.16
CA LEU A 219 2.83 -0.79 -23.47
C LEU A 219 3.07 -0.56 -24.96
N ASN A 220 2.35 -1.25 -25.82
CA ASN A 220 2.44 -1.15 -27.28
C ASN A 220 1.38 -0.20 -27.90
N ARG A 221 0.59 0.48 -27.10
CA ARG A 221 -0.38 1.51 -27.52
C ARG A 221 0.23 2.89 -27.41
#